data_3a609bc485ed9222903a77f422e1ba17
#
_entry.id   3a609bc485ed9222903a77f422e1ba17
#
_cell.length_a   1.000
_cell.length_b   1.000
_cell.length_c   1.000
_cell.angle_alpha   90.00
_cell.angle_beta   90.00
_cell.angle_gamma   90.00
#
_symmetry.space_group_name_H-M   'P 1'
#
loop_
_entity.id
_entity.type
_entity.pdbx_description
1 polymer ?
#
loop_
_entity_poly.entity_id
_entity_poly.type
_entity_poly.pdbx_seq_one_letter_code
_entity_poly.pdbx_strand_id
1 'polypeptide(L)'
;MDFMDQRGRKVYLNVELGRGIKPAVGGKDILRANYCPVPFMMSTKGYGLFFHTPFATEWNMGWDSSDYYSFKAFGGDLDYYFIYGPDFYTMVDRYTELTGKSPMLPRFAMGLHVGTYSGGTWKNEEMTSDKYPPALCKRLREEGVPFDLLWLDSTWRLFNTTYGNGGCCFEWRNTFKDPKAMFDSCYAQNVKMVGLHIRSILDNGPEYHLLDKAREQGNVMYPGAKIEGVVNFFDPKAVDWWWENGVMKVASIGAKFVKTDVGGTMDLKGLHNIFPLAYAEAPYRKFQEYNNMRGLTHTREGYAGIQRYPYIWAGDWGSEWQWFEPVIRAGLNIGMSGVGNWTHCMGGFEQYSPYDTELYTRWVQFGMFSPIAMVFGMDHPRYHEPWTYGPEALANFIKYDSLRYTLIPYIYSNAYQLYKTARPMMTPLVMDYPQDENTYQLTRQYMFGPWMMVCPVTTKGALSQHVYFPGGEWFDYETGERYEGRQYKSFLLRWMCCLSI
;
A
#
# COMPACT_ATOMS: atom_id res chain seq x y z
N MET A 1 10.61 -3.68 5.37
CA MET A 1 11.72 -4.27 6.15
C MET A 1 11.32 -5.65 6.61
N ASP A 2 12.23 -6.63 6.54
CA ASP A 2 11.89 -8.02 6.84
C ASP A 2 11.81 -8.36 8.34
N PHE A 3 12.18 -7.44 9.22
CA PHE A 3 12.22 -7.69 10.66
C PHE A 3 11.74 -6.46 11.43
N MET A 4 10.99 -6.67 12.50
CA MET A 4 10.61 -5.60 13.41
C MET A 4 11.75 -5.30 14.39
N ASP A 5 12.36 -6.32 14.96
CA ASP A 5 13.57 -6.18 15.76
C ASP A 5 14.80 -5.99 14.87
N GLN A 6 15.40 -4.82 14.93
CA GLN A 6 16.54 -4.43 14.10
C GLN A 6 17.90 -4.69 14.78
N ARG A 7 17.93 -5.17 16.01
CA ARG A 7 19.19 -5.47 16.70
C ARG A 7 20.05 -6.47 15.92
N GLY A 8 21.35 -6.18 15.81
CA GLY A 8 22.30 -6.97 15.05
C GLY A 8 22.12 -6.89 13.53
N ARG A 9 21.52 -5.79 13.00
CA ARG A 9 21.24 -5.64 11.57
C ARG A 9 21.85 -4.37 11.00
N LYS A 10 22.04 -4.40 9.68
CA LYS A 10 22.47 -3.25 8.90
C LYS A 10 21.42 -2.99 7.81
N VAL A 11 20.88 -1.79 7.75
CA VAL A 11 19.76 -1.42 6.86
C VAL A 11 20.15 -0.22 6.02
N TYR A 12 19.93 -0.31 4.72
CA TYR A 12 20.07 0.80 3.78
C TYR A 12 18.68 1.31 3.38
N LEU A 13 18.43 2.59 3.54
CA LEU A 13 17.17 3.25 3.26
C LEU A 13 17.32 4.20 2.09
N ASN A 14 16.65 3.89 1.00
CA ASN A 14 16.52 4.72 -0.19
C ASN A 14 15.27 4.29 -0.94
N VAL A 15 14.52 5.20 -1.53
CA VAL A 15 13.39 4.83 -2.39
C VAL A 15 13.93 4.12 -3.63
N GLU A 16 13.52 2.89 -3.83
CA GLU A 16 13.96 2.08 -4.97
C GLU A 16 12.76 1.35 -5.57
N LEU A 17 12.75 1.18 -6.89
CA LEU A 17 11.88 0.23 -7.54
C LEU A 17 12.33 -1.19 -7.17
N GLY A 18 11.57 -1.83 -6.31
CA GLY A 18 11.75 -3.24 -6.00
C GLY A 18 10.61 -4.04 -6.57
N ARG A 19 10.90 -5.16 -7.19
CA ARG A 19 9.93 -6.23 -7.41
C ARG A 19 9.91 -7.08 -6.17
N GLY A 20 9.14 -6.69 -5.17
CA GLY A 20 9.15 -7.33 -3.86
C GLY A 20 10.55 -7.36 -3.23
N ILE A 21 10.66 -7.81 -1.99
CA ILE A 21 11.96 -8.13 -1.42
C ILE A 21 12.38 -9.46 -2.03
N LYS A 22 13.23 -9.43 -3.03
CA LYS A 22 13.99 -10.63 -3.37
C LYS A 22 14.96 -10.86 -2.24
N PRO A 23 14.94 -12.03 -1.57
CA PRO A 23 16.03 -12.41 -0.71
C PRO A 23 17.30 -12.27 -1.57
N ALA A 24 18.28 -11.52 -1.09
CA ALA A 24 19.53 -11.45 -1.80
C ALA A 24 20.11 -12.84 -1.93
N VAL A 25 20.31 -13.25 -3.15
CA VAL A 25 20.95 -14.52 -3.48
C VAL A 25 22.42 -14.36 -3.12
N GLY A 26 22.86 -15.01 -2.03
CA GLY A 26 24.27 -15.06 -1.68
C GLY A 26 24.69 -14.62 -0.28
N GLY A 27 23.78 -14.30 0.62
CA GLY A 27 24.08 -14.20 2.06
C GLY A 27 25.01 -13.07 2.52
N LYS A 28 25.12 -11.97 1.76
CA LYS A 28 25.92 -10.78 2.15
C LYS A 28 25.05 -9.52 2.10
N ASP A 29 24.00 -9.43 2.95
CA ASP A 29 22.94 -8.53 2.53
C ASP A 29 22.55 -7.50 3.55
N ILE A 30 22.83 -6.28 3.16
CA ILE A 30 22.17 -5.09 3.66
C ILE A 30 20.72 -5.17 3.20
N LEU A 31 19.82 -5.25 4.16
CA LEU A 31 18.38 -5.19 3.88
C LEU A 31 18.06 -3.82 3.26
N ARG A 32 17.52 -3.82 2.06
CA ARG A 32 17.08 -2.61 1.37
C ARG A 32 15.60 -2.42 1.57
N ALA A 33 15.21 -1.26 2.08
CA ALA A 33 13.83 -0.83 2.10
C ALA A 33 13.51 -0.16 0.76
N ASN A 34 12.63 -0.76 -0.03
CA ASN A 34 12.45 -0.39 -1.43
C ASN A 34 11.44 0.76 -1.60
N TYR A 35 10.14 0.49 -1.43
CA TYR A 35 9.11 1.44 -1.84
C TYR A 35 8.89 2.61 -0.89
N CYS A 36 9.00 2.40 0.41
CA CYS A 36 8.75 3.43 1.42
C CYS A 36 9.73 3.33 2.59
N PRO A 37 10.98 3.71 2.39
CA PRO A 37 11.96 3.79 3.46
C PRO A 37 11.67 5.00 4.34
N VAL A 38 11.50 4.78 5.64
CA VAL A 38 11.30 5.85 6.62
C VAL A 38 12.48 5.85 7.59
N PRO A 39 13.29 6.92 7.64
CA PRO A 39 14.47 6.98 8.50
C PRO A 39 14.11 7.30 9.96
N PHE A 40 13.25 6.45 10.53
CA PHE A 40 12.75 6.54 11.89
C PHE A 40 12.85 5.19 12.59
N MET A 41 13.38 5.17 13.79
CA MET A 41 13.42 4.00 14.67
C MET A 41 12.84 4.33 16.03
N MET A 42 12.33 3.31 16.70
CA MET A 42 11.88 3.39 18.09
C MET A 42 12.56 2.33 18.95
N SER A 43 12.79 2.63 20.21
CA SER A 43 13.39 1.75 21.18
C SER A 43 12.43 1.45 22.33
N THR A 44 12.44 0.21 22.82
CA THR A 44 11.76 -0.17 24.09
C THR A 44 12.30 0.57 25.32
N LYS A 45 13.38 1.35 25.15
CA LYS A 45 13.93 2.25 26.18
C LYS A 45 13.21 3.60 26.27
N GLY A 46 12.12 3.82 25.50
CA GLY A 46 11.30 5.01 25.56
C GLY A 46 11.84 6.21 24.77
N TYR A 47 12.49 5.94 23.65
CA TYR A 47 12.90 7.00 22.71
C TYR A 47 12.85 6.52 21.27
N GLY A 48 12.70 7.47 20.37
CA GLY A 48 12.88 7.27 18.93
C GLY A 48 13.93 8.22 18.36
N LEU A 49 14.44 7.87 17.19
CA LEU A 49 15.33 8.72 16.40
C LEU A 49 14.78 8.86 14.99
N PHE A 50 14.64 10.08 14.55
CA PHE A 50 14.24 10.44 13.18
C PHE A 50 15.34 11.26 12.51
N PHE A 51 15.87 10.77 11.40
CA PHE A 51 16.80 11.50 10.57
C PHE A 51 16.03 12.29 9.52
N HIS A 52 16.08 13.60 9.62
CA HIS A 52 15.42 14.53 8.70
C HIS A 52 16.36 14.83 7.52
N THR A 53 16.48 13.89 6.59
CA THR A 53 17.32 14.03 5.41
C THR A 53 16.62 13.48 4.17
N PRO A 54 16.71 14.15 3.00
CA PRO A 54 16.19 13.62 1.75
C PRO A 54 17.14 12.61 1.08
N PHE A 55 18.33 12.43 1.62
CA PHE A 55 19.34 11.53 1.07
C PHE A 55 19.16 10.10 1.58
N ALA A 56 19.75 9.16 0.86
CA ALA A 56 19.87 7.78 1.32
C ALA A 56 20.56 7.71 2.70
N THR A 57 20.19 6.73 3.52
CA THR A 57 20.80 6.51 4.84
C THR A 57 21.14 5.05 5.04
N GLU A 58 22.19 4.80 5.79
CA GLU A 58 22.59 3.47 6.28
C GLU A 58 22.47 3.46 7.81
N TRP A 59 21.85 2.42 8.34
CA TRP A 59 21.61 2.23 9.76
C TRP A 59 22.27 0.93 10.21
N ASN A 60 23.28 1.06 11.04
CA ASN A 60 23.97 -0.07 11.67
C ASN A 60 23.44 -0.22 13.10
N MET A 61 22.64 -1.23 13.32
CA MET A 61 21.94 -1.47 14.60
C MET A 61 22.67 -2.54 15.43
N GLY A 62 23.98 -2.40 15.61
CA GLY A 62 24.80 -3.37 16.32
C GLY A 62 25.31 -4.52 15.42
N TRP A 63 25.32 -4.35 14.11
CA TRP A 63 25.86 -5.35 13.17
C TRP A 63 27.40 -5.46 13.26
N ASP A 64 28.07 -4.32 13.26
CA ASP A 64 29.54 -4.30 13.33
C ASP A 64 30.06 -4.54 14.77
N SER A 65 29.31 -4.10 15.78
CA SER A 65 29.57 -4.32 17.20
C SER A 65 28.27 -4.20 17.98
N SER A 66 28.07 -5.04 19.00
CA SER A 66 26.90 -4.96 19.90
C SER A 66 26.91 -3.72 20.80
N ASP A 67 28.03 -3.03 20.92
CA ASP A 67 28.25 -1.94 21.90
C ASP A 67 27.75 -0.59 21.41
N TYR A 68 27.52 -0.44 20.09
CA TYR A 68 27.02 0.78 19.51
C TYR A 68 26.10 0.54 18.31
N TYR A 69 25.30 1.53 18.02
CA TYR A 69 24.63 1.69 16.73
C TYR A 69 25.08 3.00 16.07
N SER A 70 25.05 3.05 14.75
CA SER A 70 25.46 4.22 14.00
C SER A 70 24.56 4.48 12.79
N PHE A 71 24.53 5.74 12.38
CA PHE A 71 23.79 6.23 11.24
C PHE A 71 24.72 6.96 10.29
N LYS A 72 24.52 6.74 9.00
CA LYS A 72 25.25 7.41 7.95
C LYS A 72 24.26 7.97 6.94
N ALA A 73 24.27 9.30 6.72
CA ALA A 73 23.62 9.93 5.59
C ALA A 73 24.61 10.09 4.42
N PHE A 74 24.12 9.90 3.19
CA PHE A 74 24.96 10.01 1.99
C PHE A 74 24.97 11.42 1.40
N GLY A 75 24.44 12.41 2.12
CA GLY A 75 24.46 13.81 1.76
C GLY A 75 23.66 14.66 2.74
N GLY A 76 23.74 15.99 2.57
CA GLY A 76 23.05 16.96 3.42
C GLY A 76 23.71 17.19 4.75
N ASP A 77 23.02 17.96 5.58
CA ASP A 77 23.42 18.29 6.95
C ASP A 77 23.03 17.17 7.92
N LEU A 78 23.66 17.16 9.10
CA LEU A 78 23.29 16.27 10.19
C LEU A 78 22.08 16.89 10.93
N ASP A 79 20.89 16.60 10.45
CA ASP A 79 19.63 16.98 11.06
C ASP A 79 18.87 15.76 11.54
N TYR A 80 18.64 15.67 12.86
CA TYR A 80 17.91 14.57 13.45
C TYR A 80 17.13 15.02 14.69
N TYR A 81 16.07 14.27 14.98
CA TYR A 81 15.21 14.47 16.14
C TYR A 81 15.34 13.28 17.09
N PHE A 82 15.66 13.59 18.33
CA PHE A 82 15.50 12.65 19.44
C PHE A 82 14.08 12.79 19.97
N ILE A 83 13.29 11.73 19.86
CA ILE A 83 11.87 11.73 20.22
C ILE A 83 11.71 10.93 21.49
N TYR A 84 11.56 11.60 22.62
CA TYR A 84 11.21 10.94 23.88
C TYR A 84 9.75 10.47 23.86
N GLY A 85 9.46 9.29 24.40
CA GLY A 85 8.11 8.78 24.57
C GLY A 85 8.10 7.56 25.49
N PRO A 86 7.25 7.52 26.55
CA PRO A 86 7.20 6.41 27.48
C PRO A 86 6.73 5.10 26.82
N ASP A 87 6.04 5.22 25.67
CA ASP A 87 5.50 4.12 24.90
C ASP A 87 5.59 4.39 23.40
N PHE A 88 5.38 3.36 22.59
CA PHE A 88 5.49 3.43 21.13
C PHE A 88 4.45 4.36 20.50
N TYR A 89 3.22 4.40 21.01
CA TYR A 89 2.17 5.26 20.47
C TYR A 89 2.51 6.74 20.65
N THR A 90 3.02 7.11 21.82
CA THR A 90 3.51 8.48 22.08
C THR A 90 4.66 8.85 21.16
N MET A 91 5.59 7.93 20.88
CA MET A 91 6.69 8.20 19.94
C MET A 91 6.19 8.41 18.51
N VAL A 92 5.25 7.58 18.03
CA VAL A 92 4.66 7.72 16.68
C VAL A 92 3.83 9.01 16.59
N ASP A 93 3.08 9.36 17.63
CA ASP A 93 2.30 10.60 17.68
C ASP A 93 3.21 11.82 17.53
N ARG A 94 4.27 11.91 18.32
CA ARG A 94 5.28 12.98 18.26
C ARG A 94 6.04 13.03 16.93
N TYR A 95 6.38 11.86 16.39
CA TYR A 95 6.99 11.78 15.07
C TYR A 95 6.05 12.36 13.99
N THR A 96 4.76 12.04 14.07
CA THR A 96 3.78 12.53 13.09
C THR A 96 3.35 13.99 13.34
N GLU A 97 3.56 14.54 14.53
CA GLU A 97 3.49 15.99 14.75
C GLU A 97 4.53 16.75 13.94
N LEU A 98 5.74 16.19 13.77
CA LEU A 98 6.79 16.76 12.92
C LEU A 98 6.53 16.55 11.43
N THR A 99 6.07 15.36 11.04
CA THR A 99 6.01 14.95 9.64
C THR A 99 4.60 15.01 9.03
N GLY A 100 3.61 15.35 9.83
CA GLY A 100 2.19 15.39 9.47
C GLY A 100 1.44 14.09 9.77
N LYS A 101 0.18 14.21 10.18
CA LYS A 101 -0.70 13.07 10.48
C LYS A 101 -1.45 12.58 9.24
N SER A 102 -1.91 11.34 9.28
CA SER A 102 -2.78 10.76 8.26
C SER A 102 -4.12 11.49 8.20
N PRO A 103 -4.66 11.81 7.02
CA PRO A 103 -5.98 12.41 6.91
C PRO A 103 -7.07 11.38 7.22
N MET A 104 -8.25 11.88 7.59
CA MET A 104 -9.43 11.03 7.73
C MET A 104 -9.97 10.68 6.34
N LEU A 105 -9.95 9.40 5.97
CA LEU A 105 -10.46 8.92 4.70
C LEU A 105 -12.00 8.96 4.64
N PRO A 106 -12.61 8.94 3.44
CA PRO A 106 -14.03 8.66 3.30
C PRO A 106 -14.39 7.29 3.89
N ARG A 107 -15.54 7.14 4.52
CA ARG A 107 -15.93 5.87 5.16
C ARG A 107 -15.94 4.69 4.18
N PHE A 108 -16.35 4.89 2.94
CA PHE A 108 -16.35 3.84 1.93
C PHE A 108 -14.95 3.35 1.54
N ALA A 109 -13.90 4.13 1.81
CA ALA A 109 -12.52 3.67 1.61
C ALA A 109 -12.11 2.55 2.59
N MET A 110 -12.90 2.29 3.64
CA MET A 110 -12.70 1.16 4.55
C MET A 110 -13.29 -0.16 3.99
N GLY A 111 -14.12 -0.10 2.95
CA GLY A 111 -14.60 -1.25 2.21
C GLY A 111 -13.55 -1.89 1.31
N LEU A 112 -13.99 -2.76 0.40
CA LEU A 112 -13.11 -3.44 -0.54
C LEU A 112 -12.75 -2.55 -1.73
N HIS A 113 -11.46 -2.51 -2.07
CA HIS A 113 -10.94 -1.90 -3.29
C HIS A 113 -10.66 -2.99 -4.33
N VAL A 114 -11.08 -2.77 -5.55
CA VAL A 114 -10.88 -3.70 -6.67
C VAL A 114 -10.02 -3.04 -7.73
N GLY A 115 -8.89 -3.66 -8.07
CA GLY A 115 -8.05 -3.25 -9.20
C GLY A 115 -8.30 -4.15 -10.42
N THR A 116 -8.12 -3.61 -11.63
CA THR A 116 -8.28 -4.38 -12.86
C THR A 116 -7.42 -3.85 -14.00
N TYR A 117 -6.96 -4.75 -14.85
CA TYR A 117 -6.39 -4.43 -16.17
C TYR A 117 -7.48 -4.33 -17.27
N SER A 118 -8.75 -4.21 -16.88
CA SER A 118 -9.87 -4.04 -17.84
C SER A 118 -10.05 -5.19 -18.82
N GLY A 119 -9.78 -6.43 -18.38
CA GLY A 119 -9.91 -7.65 -19.17
C GLY A 119 -8.67 -8.08 -19.93
N GLY A 120 -7.67 -7.22 -20.01
CA GLY A 120 -6.35 -7.54 -20.55
C GLY A 120 -5.32 -7.81 -19.44
N THR A 121 -4.05 -7.77 -19.83
CA THR A 121 -2.90 -7.82 -18.94
C THR A 121 -1.82 -6.89 -19.44
N TRP A 122 -0.75 -6.74 -18.69
CA TRP A 122 0.47 -6.08 -19.11
C TRP A 122 1.07 -6.61 -20.43
N LYS A 123 0.80 -7.89 -20.78
CA LYS A 123 1.31 -8.54 -22.00
C LYS A 123 0.27 -8.70 -23.11
N ASN A 124 -1.01 -8.57 -22.78
CA ASN A 124 -2.14 -8.72 -23.72
C ASN A 124 -3.06 -7.50 -23.61
N GLU A 125 -2.50 -6.36 -23.85
CA GLU A 125 -3.18 -5.07 -23.69
C GLU A 125 -4.28 -4.83 -24.72
N GLU A 126 -4.23 -5.50 -25.86
CA GLU A 126 -5.26 -5.51 -26.89
C GLU A 126 -6.57 -6.17 -26.42
N MET A 127 -6.50 -6.98 -25.35
CA MET A 127 -7.67 -7.59 -24.73
C MET A 127 -8.44 -6.65 -23.80
N THR A 128 -7.89 -5.46 -23.54
CA THR A 128 -8.54 -4.48 -22.65
C THR A 128 -9.80 -3.90 -23.31
N SER A 129 -10.79 -3.55 -22.49
CA SER A 129 -12.04 -2.99 -23.01
C SER A 129 -12.75 -2.13 -21.96
N ASP A 130 -13.38 -1.04 -22.43
CA ASP A 130 -14.31 -0.24 -21.63
C ASP A 130 -15.57 -0.99 -21.19
N LYS A 131 -15.84 -2.18 -21.77
CA LYS A 131 -16.95 -3.05 -21.39
C LYS A 131 -16.62 -3.93 -20.17
N TYR A 132 -15.33 -4.21 -19.93
CA TYR A 132 -14.94 -5.12 -18.87
C TYR A 132 -15.17 -4.55 -17.45
N PRO A 133 -14.78 -3.31 -17.11
CA PRO A 133 -14.97 -2.79 -15.76
C PRO A 133 -16.43 -2.79 -15.27
N PRO A 134 -17.43 -2.35 -16.06
CA PRO A 134 -18.84 -2.50 -15.67
C PRO A 134 -19.31 -3.96 -15.54
N ALA A 135 -18.82 -4.86 -16.40
CA ALA A 135 -19.15 -6.28 -16.33
C ALA A 135 -18.56 -6.93 -15.06
N LEU A 136 -17.33 -6.56 -14.69
CA LEU A 136 -16.70 -6.98 -13.44
C LEU A 136 -17.50 -6.50 -12.22
N CYS A 137 -17.90 -5.24 -12.20
CA CYS A 137 -18.74 -4.67 -11.15
C CYS A 137 -20.05 -5.45 -11.01
N LYS A 138 -20.73 -5.71 -12.14
CA LYS A 138 -21.97 -6.48 -12.18
C LYS A 138 -21.77 -7.88 -11.60
N ARG A 139 -20.73 -8.60 -12.04
CA ARG A 139 -20.44 -9.95 -11.56
C ARG A 139 -20.14 -9.97 -10.06
N LEU A 140 -19.33 -9.05 -9.55
CA LEU A 140 -19.07 -8.96 -8.10
C LEU A 140 -20.37 -8.80 -7.30
N ARG A 141 -21.33 -7.96 -7.76
CA ARG A 141 -22.64 -7.80 -7.12
C ARG A 141 -23.48 -9.07 -7.19
N GLU A 142 -23.50 -9.74 -8.35
CA GLU A 142 -24.23 -10.99 -8.57
C GLU A 142 -23.71 -12.15 -7.71
N GLU A 143 -22.40 -12.21 -7.50
CA GLU A 143 -21.75 -13.18 -6.60
C GLU A 143 -21.89 -12.82 -5.10
N GLY A 144 -22.49 -11.67 -4.79
CA GLY A 144 -22.68 -11.22 -3.41
C GLY A 144 -21.42 -10.65 -2.74
N VAL A 145 -20.45 -10.16 -3.52
CA VAL A 145 -19.21 -9.53 -3.02
C VAL A 145 -19.45 -8.04 -2.87
N PRO A 146 -19.51 -7.48 -1.66
CA PRO A 146 -19.53 -6.04 -1.43
C PRO A 146 -18.19 -5.42 -1.90
N PHE A 147 -18.26 -4.23 -2.50
CA PHE A 147 -17.09 -3.41 -2.80
C PHE A 147 -17.48 -1.95 -3.02
N ASP A 148 -16.54 -1.03 -2.82
CA ASP A 148 -16.81 0.40 -2.91
C ASP A 148 -15.97 1.12 -3.97
N LEU A 149 -14.73 0.68 -4.20
CA LEU A 149 -13.83 1.33 -5.13
C LEU A 149 -13.38 0.39 -6.24
N LEU A 150 -13.25 0.99 -7.43
CA LEU A 150 -12.64 0.35 -8.59
C LEU A 150 -11.50 1.21 -9.08
N TRP A 151 -10.43 0.61 -9.59
CA TRP A 151 -9.40 1.34 -10.32
C TRP A 151 -8.82 0.52 -11.47
N LEU A 152 -8.49 1.23 -12.56
CA LEU A 152 -7.94 0.64 -13.76
C LEU A 152 -6.43 0.83 -13.77
N ASP A 153 -5.69 -0.26 -13.93
CA ASP A 153 -4.24 -0.22 -14.08
C ASP A 153 -3.82 0.27 -15.47
N SER A 154 -2.55 0.32 -15.72
CA SER A 154 -1.86 1.01 -16.82
C SER A 154 -2.44 0.80 -18.23
N THR A 155 -3.15 -0.28 -18.46
CA THR A 155 -3.67 -0.69 -19.76
C THR A 155 -4.85 0.14 -20.29
N TRP A 156 -5.41 1.04 -19.48
CA TRP A 156 -6.46 1.96 -19.95
C TRP A 156 -5.94 2.99 -20.95
N ARG A 157 -4.69 3.42 -20.79
CA ARG A 157 -4.06 4.49 -21.56
C ARG A 157 -3.13 3.97 -22.63
N LEU A 158 -2.85 4.81 -23.61
CA LEU A 158 -1.73 4.58 -24.52
C LEU A 158 -0.42 4.54 -23.73
N PHE A 159 0.41 3.55 -24.04
CA PHE A 159 1.65 3.25 -23.36
C PHE A 159 2.71 2.85 -24.39
N ASN A 160 3.97 3.25 -24.19
CA ASN A 160 5.04 3.04 -25.16
C ASN A 160 4.69 3.53 -26.58
N THR A 161 4.21 4.76 -26.66
CA THR A 161 3.89 5.37 -27.96
C THR A 161 5.17 5.63 -28.77
N THR A 162 5.03 5.71 -30.08
CA THR A 162 6.15 6.12 -30.97
C THR A 162 6.49 7.60 -30.84
N TYR A 163 5.69 8.36 -30.09
CA TYR A 163 5.80 9.82 -29.94
C TYR A 163 6.49 10.24 -28.63
N GLY A 164 6.75 9.31 -27.73
CA GLY A 164 7.30 9.63 -26.41
C GLY A 164 8.10 8.51 -25.76
N ASN A 165 8.09 8.46 -24.44
CA ASN A 165 9.00 7.63 -23.64
C ASN A 165 8.30 6.59 -22.74
N GLY A 166 7.03 6.28 -23.00
CA GLY A 166 6.24 5.33 -22.22
C GLY A 166 5.66 5.90 -20.92
N GLY A 167 5.59 7.22 -20.81
CA GLY A 167 4.94 7.94 -19.72
C GLY A 167 3.42 7.95 -19.81
N CYS A 168 2.80 9.02 -19.35
CA CYS A 168 1.36 9.24 -19.37
C CYS A 168 1.00 10.39 -20.30
N CYS A 169 0.29 10.11 -21.40
CA CYS A 169 -0.24 11.12 -22.33
C CYS A 169 -1.70 11.49 -22.06
N PHE A 170 -2.37 10.77 -21.12
CA PHE A 170 -3.79 10.92 -20.82
C PHE A 170 -4.73 10.68 -22.01
N GLU A 171 -4.29 9.89 -22.98
CA GLU A 171 -5.11 9.41 -24.08
C GLU A 171 -5.48 7.94 -23.86
N TRP A 172 -6.73 7.61 -24.21
CA TRP A 172 -7.27 6.26 -24.07
C TRP A 172 -6.78 5.35 -25.20
N ARG A 173 -6.63 4.07 -24.88
CA ARG A 173 -6.47 3.06 -25.92
C ARG A 173 -7.68 3.04 -26.84
N ASN A 174 -7.45 2.67 -28.10
CA ASN A 174 -8.51 2.52 -29.09
C ASN A 174 -9.54 1.43 -28.75
N THR A 175 -9.23 0.54 -27.80
CA THR A 175 -10.15 -0.47 -27.26
C THR A 175 -11.17 0.10 -26.28
N PHE A 176 -10.94 1.30 -25.77
CA PHE A 176 -11.90 2.07 -24.97
C PHE A 176 -12.66 3.02 -25.88
N LYS A 177 -13.86 2.61 -26.32
CA LYS A 177 -14.66 3.36 -27.29
C LYS A 177 -15.50 4.47 -26.67
N ASP A 178 -15.96 4.26 -25.43
CA ASP A 178 -16.73 5.23 -24.67
C ASP A 178 -16.38 5.16 -23.18
N PRO A 179 -15.22 5.73 -22.78
CA PRO A 179 -14.80 5.73 -21.38
C PRO A 179 -15.80 6.43 -20.45
N LYS A 180 -16.51 7.46 -20.96
CA LYS A 180 -17.53 8.14 -20.14
C LYS A 180 -18.68 7.19 -19.79
N ALA A 181 -19.23 6.48 -20.77
CA ALA A 181 -20.28 5.49 -20.51
C ALA A 181 -19.80 4.35 -19.59
N MET A 182 -18.53 3.97 -19.66
CA MET A 182 -17.91 3.03 -18.73
C MET A 182 -17.97 3.55 -17.29
N PHE A 183 -17.55 4.79 -17.03
CA PHE A 183 -17.64 5.39 -15.70
C PHE A 183 -19.09 5.47 -15.20
N ASP A 184 -19.99 5.98 -16.04
CA ASP A 184 -21.41 6.10 -15.71
C ASP A 184 -22.02 4.73 -15.32
N SER A 185 -21.66 3.68 -16.08
CA SER A 185 -22.12 2.30 -15.82
C SER A 185 -21.55 1.71 -14.53
N CYS A 186 -20.30 2.03 -14.17
CA CYS A 186 -19.73 1.63 -12.88
C CYS A 186 -20.44 2.35 -11.73
N TYR A 187 -20.67 3.66 -11.85
CA TYR A 187 -21.36 4.45 -10.82
C TYR A 187 -22.83 4.02 -10.65
N ALA A 188 -23.51 3.65 -11.73
CA ALA A 188 -24.86 3.09 -11.67
C ALA A 188 -24.94 1.80 -10.85
N GLN A 189 -23.81 1.08 -10.68
CA GLN A 189 -23.70 -0.10 -9.82
C GLN A 189 -23.20 0.22 -8.41
N ASN A 190 -23.36 1.47 -7.98
CA ASN A 190 -23.01 1.93 -6.63
C ASN A 190 -21.52 1.88 -6.28
N VAL A 191 -20.63 1.90 -7.29
CA VAL A 191 -19.20 2.18 -7.07
C VAL A 191 -19.05 3.62 -6.59
N LYS A 192 -18.28 3.85 -5.53
CA LYS A 192 -18.16 5.19 -4.93
C LYS A 192 -17.13 6.07 -5.64
N MET A 193 -16.03 5.46 -6.03
CA MET A 193 -15.00 6.11 -6.83
C MET A 193 -14.40 5.12 -7.83
N VAL A 194 -14.15 5.60 -9.04
CA VAL A 194 -13.32 4.89 -10.03
C VAL A 194 -12.04 5.68 -10.22
N GLY A 195 -10.90 5.00 -10.10
CA GLY A 195 -9.57 5.58 -10.22
C GLY A 195 -8.81 5.06 -11.44
N LEU A 196 -7.71 5.75 -11.76
CA LEU A 196 -6.85 5.38 -12.87
C LEU A 196 -5.38 5.34 -12.44
N HIS A 197 -4.64 4.36 -12.92
CA HIS A 197 -3.19 4.32 -12.81
C HIS A 197 -2.55 5.41 -13.67
N ILE A 198 -1.61 6.16 -13.09
CA ILE A 198 -0.83 7.17 -13.79
C ILE A 198 0.66 7.05 -13.44
N ARG A 199 1.50 7.69 -14.25
CA ARG A 199 2.93 7.89 -13.98
C ARG A 199 3.28 9.37 -13.88
N SER A 200 4.36 9.65 -13.18
CA SER A 200 4.91 11.01 -13.03
C SER A 200 5.56 11.55 -14.30
N ILE A 201 5.88 10.66 -15.22
CA ILE A 201 6.49 10.97 -16.52
C ILE A 201 5.40 11.23 -17.53
N LEU A 202 5.51 12.32 -18.28
CA LEU A 202 4.65 12.62 -19.41
C LEU A 202 5.14 11.92 -20.69
N ASP A 203 4.20 11.71 -21.60
CA ASP A 203 4.44 11.19 -22.94
C ASP A 203 3.69 12.03 -23.97
N ASN A 204 4.06 11.92 -25.24
CA ASN A 204 3.28 12.43 -26.32
C ASN A 204 2.32 11.34 -26.81
N GLY A 205 1.04 11.69 -26.97
CA GLY A 205 0.07 10.85 -27.65
C GLY A 205 -0.07 11.26 -29.12
N PRO A 206 -0.77 10.47 -29.94
CA PRO A 206 -1.02 10.77 -31.34
C PRO A 206 -1.86 12.03 -31.57
N GLU A 207 -2.76 12.35 -30.65
CA GLU A 207 -3.64 13.51 -30.76
C GLU A 207 -3.12 14.74 -30.02
N TYR A 208 -2.43 14.51 -28.91
CA TYR A 208 -1.97 15.57 -28.04
C TYR A 208 -0.53 15.36 -27.57
N HIS A 209 0.35 16.26 -28.01
CA HIS A 209 1.78 16.23 -27.67
C HIS A 209 2.02 16.86 -26.28
N LEU A 210 1.57 16.17 -25.24
CA LEU A 210 1.57 16.68 -23.86
C LEU A 210 2.98 16.93 -23.34
N LEU A 211 3.92 16.02 -23.64
CA LEU A 211 5.31 16.15 -23.21
C LEU A 211 6.00 17.37 -23.83
N ASP A 212 5.80 17.57 -25.15
CA ASP A 212 6.42 18.70 -25.85
C ASP A 212 5.90 20.04 -25.30
N LYS A 213 4.58 20.15 -25.10
CA LYS A 213 3.98 21.33 -24.46
C LYS A 213 4.48 21.57 -23.04
N ALA A 214 4.68 20.51 -22.27
CA ALA A 214 5.23 20.63 -20.90
C ALA A 214 6.67 21.14 -20.92
N ARG A 215 7.48 20.69 -21.88
CA ARG A 215 8.87 21.17 -22.08
C ARG A 215 8.91 22.64 -22.50
N GLU A 216 8.12 23.02 -23.50
CA GLU A 216 8.03 24.39 -23.99
C GLU A 216 7.66 25.38 -22.89
N GLN A 217 6.84 24.97 -21.94
CA GLN A 217 6.35 25.81 -20.85
C GLN A 217 7.16 25.64 -19.54
N GLY A 218 8.22 24.85 -19.55
CA GLY A 218 9.10 24.67 -18.38
C GLY A 218 8.48 23.87 -17.24
N ASN A 219 7.47 23.03 -17.51
CA ASN A 219 6.75 22.27 -16.49
C ASN A 219 7.38 20.90 -16.18
N VAL A 220 8.49 20.55 -16.82
CA VAL A 220 9.24 19.30 -16.58
C VAL A 220 10.53 19.56 -15.82
N MET A 221 10.94 18.57 -15.03
CA MET A 221 12.23 18.58 -14.34
C MET A 221 13.36 18.19 -15.30
N TYR A 222 14.49 18.87 -15.18
CA TYR A 222 15.73 18.53 -15.89
C TYR A 222 15.52 18.30 -17.41
N PRO A 223 15.12 19.33 -18.19
CA PRO A 223 15.04 19.20 -19.63
C PRO A 223 16.37 18.70 -20.22
N GLY A 224 16.32 17.67 -21.06
CA GLY A 224 17.52 17.05 -21.65
C GLY A 224 18.19 15.98 -20.76
N ALA A 225 17.62 15.59 -19.63
CA ALA A 225 18.09 14.46 -18.84
C ALA A 225 17.78 13.12 -19.52
N LYS A 226 18.52 12.05 -19.12
CA LYS A 226 18.32 10.69 -19.65
C LYS A 226 16.88 10.19 -19.48
N ILE A 227 16.18 10.61 -18.43
CA ILE A 227 14.76 10.39 -18.20
C ILE A 227 14.08 11.76 -18.30
N GLU A 228 13.56 12.06 -19.48
CA GLU A 228 12.83 13.28 -19.74
C GLU A 228 11.35 13.14 -19.45
N GLY A 229 10.68 14.28 -19.21
CA GLY A 229 9.23 14.36 -19.11
C GLY A 229 8.67 14.19 -17.70
N VAL A 230 9.52 14.14 -16.67
CA VAL A 230 9.05 14.18 -15.29
C VAL A 230 8.44 15.53 -14.98
N VAL A 231 7.20 15.54 -14.56
CA VAL A 231 6.54 16.78 -14.12
C VAL A 231 7.25 17.33 -12.88
N ASN A 232 7.44 18.65 -12.85
CA ASN A 232 7.99 19.32 -11.66
C ASN A 232 6.91 19.48 -10.58
N PHE A 233 6.64 18.41 -9.83
CA PHE A 233 5.65 18.41 -8.75
C PHE A 233 6.05 19.30 -7.55
N PHE A 234 7.26 19.84 -7.51
CA PHE A 234 7.67 20.84 -6.50
C PHE A 234 7.26 22.27 -6.89
N ASP A 235 6.85 22.49 -8.14
CA ASP A 235 6.35 23.79 -8.59
C ASP A 235 4.81 23.76 -8.70
N PRO A 236 4.10 24.56 -7.89
CA PRO A 236 2.64 24.65 -7.97
C PRO A 236 2.10 25.00 -9.37
N LYS A 237 2.84 25.80 -10.16
CA LYS A 237 2.44 26.17 -11.53
C LYS A 237 2.49 24.95 -12.45
N ALA A 238 3.53 24.12 -12.31
CA ALA A 238 3.64 22.89 -13.09
C ALA A 238 2.55 21.86 -12.68
N VAL A 239 2.19 21.81 -11.38
CA VAL A 239 1.08 21.01 -10.87
C VAL A 239 -0.26 21.47 -11.45
N ASP A 240 -0.53 22.79 -11.45
CA ASP A 240 -1.76 23.34 -12.02
C ASP A 240 -1.85 23.06 -13.50
N TRP A 241 -0.77 23.28 -14.25
CA TRP A 241 -0.70 22.98 -15.66
C TRP A 241 -0.92 21.50 -15.98
N TRP A 242 -0.28 20.60 -15.21
CA TRP A 242 -0.43 19.15 -15.32
C TRP A 242 -1.86 18.71 -15.05
N TRP A 243 -2.51 19.31 -14.05
CA TRP A 243 -3.91 19.06 -13.74
C TRP A 243 -4.81 19.47 -14.91
N GLU A 244 -4.67 20.70 -15.39
CA GLU A 244 -5.53 21.27 -16.43
C GLU A 244 -5.34 20.60 -17.80
N ASN A 245 -4.09 20.31 -18.19
CA ASN A 245 -3.77 19.80 -19.51
C ASN A 245 -3.72 18.26 -19.61
N GLY A 246 -3.52 17.59 -18.47
CA GLY A 246 -3.45 16.12 -18.38
C GLY A 246 -4.64 15.52 -17.66
N VAL A 247 -4.68 15.63 -16.34
CA VAL A 247 -5.64 14.88 -15.50
C VAL A 247 -7.09 15.26 -15.76
N MET A 248 -7.38 16.52 -16.07
CA MET A 248 -8.74 16.97 -16.38
C MET A 248 -9.36 16.24 -17.58
N LYS A 249 -8.57 15.71 -18.50
CA LYS A 249 -9.08 14.89 -19.61
C LYS A 249 -9.80 13.63 -19.13
N VAL A 250 -9.40 13.09 -17.99
CA VAL A 250 -10.00 11.89 -17.41
C VAL A 250 -10.92 12.21 -16.21
N ALA A 251 -10.60 13.24 -15.44
CA ALA A 251 -11.43 13.66 -14.31
C ALA A 251 -12.80 14.18 -14.78
N SER A 252 -12.84 14.97 -15.86
CA SER A 252 -14.07 15.54 -16.42
C SER A 252 -15.07 14.50 -16.93
N ILE A 253 -14.61 13.29 -17.26
CA ILE A 253 -15.48 12.20 -17.75
C ILE A 253 -15.79 11.15 -16.70
N GLY A 254 -15.19 11.25 -15.46
CA GLY A 254 -15.60 10.38 -14.37
C GLY A 254 -14.52 9.82 -13.46
N ALA A 255 -13.24 9.96 -13.78
CA ALA A 255 -12.19 9.55 -12.84
C ALA A 255 -12.22 10.40 -11.56
N LYS A 256 -12.16 9.78 -10.37
CA LYS A 256 -12.26 10.49 -9.09
C LYS A 256 -11.02 10.39 -8.21
N PHE A 257 -10.07 9.55 -8.55
CA PHE A 257 -8.76 9.45 -7.91
C PHE A 257 -7.75 8.80 -8.85
N VAL A 258 -6.50 8.74 -8.42
CA VAL A 258 -5.45 8.06 -9.17
C VAL A 258 -4.61 7.14 -8.29
N LYS A 259 -4.05 6.12 -8.93
CA LYS A 259 -2.90 5.36 -8.42
C LYS A 259 -1.64 5.96 -9.02
N THR A 260 -0.82 6.57 -8.17
CA THR A 260 0.50 7.08 -8.57
C THR A 260 1.51 5.94 -8.60
N ASP A 261 2.13 5.75 -9.74
CA ASP A 261 3.12 4.69 -9.95
C ASP A 261 4.44 5.26 -10.46
N VAL A 262 5.57 4.63 -10.10
CA VAL A 262 6.91 5.01 -10.55
C VAL A 262 7.22 6.49 -10.33
N GLY A 263 7.48 6.87 -9.08
CA GLY A 263 7.89 8.23 -8.71
C GLY A 263 9.36 8.35 -8.30
N GLY A 264 9.94 7.29 -7.74
CA GLY A 264 11.25 7.34 -7.08
C GLY A 264 12.45 6.85 -7.89
N THR A 265 12.27 6.43 -9.14
CA THR A 265 13.39 5.88 -9.95
C THR A 265 14.29 6.90 -10.60
N MET A 266 14.14 8.16 -10.21
CA MET A 266 14.87 9.23 -10.84
C MET A 266 16.03 9.68 -9.96
N ASP A 267 17.22 9.71 -10.54
CA ASP A 267 18.39 10.30 -9.90
C ASP A 267 18.23 11.83 -9.83
N LEU A 268 17.41 12.27 -8.88
CA LEU A 268 17.06 13.67 -8.66
C LEU A 268 17.93 14.32 -7.58
N LYS A 269 19.20 14.00 -7.52
CA LYS A 269 20.21 14.62 -6.63
C LYS A 269 19.64 15.34 -5.40
N GLY A 270 19.42 14.59 -4.31
CA GLY A 270 18.88 15.13 -3.07
C GLY A 270 17.36 15.32 -3.03
N LEU A 271 16.64 15.10 -4.14
CA LEU A 271 15.18 15.14 -4.21
C LEU A 271 14.57 13.75 -4.35
N HIS A 272 15.38 12.74 -4.63
CA HIS A 272 14.95 11.37 -4.95
C HIS A 272 13.93 10.81 -3.94
N ASN A 273 14.27 10.82 -2.66
CA ASN A 273 13.41 10.25 -1.63
C ASN A 273 12.16 11.09 -1.32
N ILE A 274 12.18 12.39 -1.57
CA ILE A 274 11.04 13.28 -1.29
C ILE A 274 10.14 13.51 -2.50
N PHE A 275 10.58 13.16 -3.70
CA PHE A 275 9.77 13.29 -4.92
C PHE A 275 8.44 12.53 -4.84
N PRO A 276 8.36 11.29 -4.33
CA PRO A 276 7.09 10.59 -4.17
C PRO A 276 6.07 11.33 -3.31
N LEU A 277 6.52 12.14 -2.34
CA LEU A 277 5.63 12.96 -1.51
C LEU A 277 4.93 14.04 -2.35
N ALA A 278 5.71 14.81 -3.11
CA ALA A 278 5.17 15.86 -3.99
C ALA A 278 4.26 15.27 -5.08
N TYR A 279 4.65 14.12 -5.65
CA TYR A 279 3.85 13.41 -6.64
C TYR A 279 2.54 12.85 -6.08
N ALA A 280 2.52 12.35 -4.83
CA ALA A 280 1.29 11.87 -4.20
C ALA A 280 0.39 13.03 -3.75
N GLU A 281 0.98 14.14 -3.29
CA GLU A 281 0.26 15.33 -2.84
C GLU A 281 -0.57 15.98 -3.96
N ALA A 282 0.02 16.13 -5.14
CA ALA A 282 -0.58 16.84 -6.24
C ALA A 282 -1.97 16.28 -6.63
N PRO A 283 -2.14 15.01 -7.02
CA PRO A 283 -3.45 14.47 -7.34
C PRO A 283 -4.38 14.40 -6.13
N TYR A 284 -3.85 14.14 -4.92
CA TYR A 284 -4.65 14.10 -3.70
C TYR A 284 -5.40 15.41 -3.48
N ARG A 285 -4.67 16.54 -3.49
CA ARG A 285 -5.27 17.86 -3.29
C ARG A 285 -6.21 18.25 -4.43
N LYS A 286 -5.77 18.05 -5.67
CA LYS A 286 -6.56 18.41 -6.85
C LYS A 286 -7.87 17.65 -6.96
N PHE A 287 -7.86 16.33 -6.74
CA PHE A 287 -9.11 15.55 -6.73
C PHE A 287 -9.99 15.84 -5.51
N GLN A 288 -9.40 16.14 -4.35
CA GLN A 288 -10.19 16.55 -3.18
C GLN A 288 -10.97 17.84 -3.46
N GLU A 289 -10.31 18.82 -4.05
CA GLU A 289 -10.93 20.10 -4.44
C GLU A 289 -11.99 19.87 -5.55
N TYR A 290 -11.61 19.20 -6.63
CA TYR A 290 -12.48 18.95 -7.77
C TYR A 290 -13.74 18.15 -7.43
N ASN A 291 -13.60 17.12 -6.63
CA ASN A 291 -14.72 16.26 -6.20
C ASN A 291 -15.52 16.89 -5.04
N ASN A 292 -15.03 17.95 -4.41
CA ASN A 292 -15.59 18.54 -3.19
C ASN A 292 -15.86 17.49 -2.10
N MET A 293 -14.89 16.60 -1.87
CA MET A 293 -14.96 15.54 -0.86
C MET A 293 -13.56 15.11 -0.43
N ARG A 294 -13.46 14.38 0.68
CA ARG A 294 -12.19 13.82 1.14
C ARG A 294 -11.52 13.04 0.01
N GLY A 295 -10.28 13.43 -0.32
CA GLY A 295 -9.53 12.85 -1.42
C GLY A 295 -9.03 11.44 -1.15
N LEU A 296 -8.73 10.73 -2.22
CA LEU A 296 -7.98 9.48 -2.23
C LEU A 296 -6.81 9.59 -3.20
N THR A 297 -5.70 8.98 -2.84
CA THR A 297 -4.59 8.67 -3.74
C THR A 297 -4.04 7.33 -3.31
N HIS A 298 -3.94 6.41 -4.23
CA HIS A 298 -3.29 5.14 -4.04
C HIS A 298 -1.84 5.30 -4.49
N THR A 299 -0.89 5.33 -3.55
CA THR A 299 0.51 5.56 -3.89
C THR A 299 1.36 4.30 -3.74
N ARG A 300 2.40 4.17 -4.55
CA ARG A 300 3.32 3.03 -4.52
C ARG A 300 4.58 3.36 -3.75
N GLU A 301 5.12 4.56 -3.91
CA GLU A 301 6.37 4.98 -3.34
C GLU A 301 6.14 6.06 -2.29
N GLY A 302 7.02 6.11 -1.29
CA GLY A 302 6.92 7.08 -0.24
C GLY A 302 8.21 7.26 0.55
N TYR A 303 8.20 8.23 1.43
CA TYR A 303 9.26 8.54 2.37
C TYR A 303 8.64 9.08 3.65
N ALA A 304 9.44 9.55 4.61
CA ALA A 304 8.94 10.24 5.81
C ALA A 304 7.96 11.35 5.44
N GLY A 305 6.73 11.30 5.97
CA GLY A 305 5.67 12.25 5.65
C GLY A 305 4.63 11.77 4.64
N ILE A 306 4.81 10.59 4.02
CA ILE A 306 3.85 10.04 3.04
C ILE A 306 2.48 9.74 3.65
N GLN A 307 2.40 9.51 4.96
CA GLN A 307 1.13 9.28 5.66
C GLN A 307 0.10 10.40 5.50
N ARG A 308 0.52 11.58 5.10
CA ARG A 308 -0.36 12.72 4.77
C ARG A 308 -1.20 12.50 3.51
N TYR A 309 -0.80 11.52 2.67
CA TYR A 309 -1.42 11.28 1.35
C TYR A 309 -1.97 9.84 1.30
N PRO A 310 -3.26 9.67 1.12
CA PRO A 310 -4.17 8.74 1.77
C PRO A 310 -3.69 7.34 2.07
N TYR A 311 -3.19 6.58 1.11
CA TYR A 311 -2.72 5.24 1.43
C TYR A 311 -1.65 4.73 0.46
N ILE A 312 -0.76 3.89 1.01
CA ILE A 312 0.34 3.25 0.28
C ILE A 312 0.08 1.75 0.14
N TRP A 313 0.53 1.14 -0.94
CA TRP A 313 0.49 -0.30 -1.09
C TRP A 313 1.87 -0.94 -0.99
N ALA A 314 1.89 -2.21 -0.67
CA ALA A 314 3.13 -2.94 -0.41
C ALA A 314 4.02 -3.15 -1.64
N GLY A 315 3.51 -2.94 -2.86
CA GLY A 315 4.27 -3.14 -4.11
C GLY A 315 4.11 -4.53 -4.72
N ASP A 316 5.01 -4.86 -5.62
CA ASP A 316 4.94 -6.01 -6.52
C ASP A 316 5.42 -7.32 -5.84
N TRP A 317 4.70 -7.77 -4.82
CA TRP A 317 5.00 -9.04 -4.15
C TRP A 317 4.54 -10.24 -4.98
N GLY A 318 5.33 -11.32 -4.95
CA GLY A 318 4.98 -12.56 -5.64
C GLY A 318 3.80 -13.29 -5.00
N SER A 319 3.02 -14.00 -5.82
CA SER A 319 1.91 -14.87 -5.39
C SER A 319 2.44 -16.23 -4.96
N GLU A 320 3.27 -16.25 -3.92
CA GLU A 320 3.95 -17.45 -3.40
C GLU A 320 4.01 -17.41 -1.87
N TRP A 321 4.00 -18.56 -1.23
CA TRP A 321 4.01 -18.70 0.23
C TRP A 321 5.19 -18.01 0.92
N GLN A 322 6.35 -18.00 0.27
CA GLN A 322 7.55 -17.34 0.82
C GLN A 322 7.41 -15.83 1.01
N TRP A 323 6.46 -15.18 0.31
CA TRP A 323 6.22 -13.75 0.39
C TRP A 323 5.10 -13.36 1.35
N PHE A 324 4.27 -14.32 1.75
CA PHE A 324 3.08 -14.01 2.53
C PHE A 324 3.43 -13.44 3.91
N GLU A 325 4.27 -14.11 4.69
CA GLU A 325 4.69 -13.58 6.00
C GLU A 325 5.50 -12.28 5.89
N PRO A 326 6.46 -12.13 4.95
CA PRO A 326 7.14 -10.86 4.71
C PRO A 326 6.20 -9.66 4.45
N VAL A 327 5.10 -9.85 3.73
CA VAL A 327 4.10 -8.78 3.52
C VAL A 327 3.42 -8.36 4.84
N ILE A 328 3.09 -9.31 5.70
CA ILE A 328 2.54 -9.01 7.03
C ILE A 328 3.53 -8.16 7.82
N ARG A 329 4.80 -8.58 7.88
CA ARG A 329 5.87 -7.84 8.57
C ARG A 329 6.07 -6.44 7.99
N ALA A 330 6.01 -6.30 6.67
CA ALA A 330 6.10 -4.99 6.02
C ALA A 330 4.97 -4.06 6.47
N GLY A 331 3.74 -4.56 6.58
CA GLY A 331 2.60 -3.81 7.07
C GLY A 331 2.75 -3.37 8.53
N LEU A 332 3.26 -4.25 9.39
CA LEU A 332 3.55 -3.91 10.79
C LEU A 332 4.64 -2.84 10.90
N ASN A 333 5.72 -2.99 10.16
CA ASN A 333 6.82 -2.01 10.15
C ASN A 333 6.42 -0.64 9.63
N ILE A 334 5.63 -0.59 8.54
CA ILE A 334 5.22 0.70 7.98
C ILE A 334 4.25 1.42 8.91
N GLY A 335 3.38 0.67 9.62
CA GLY A 335 2.51 1.20 10.67
C GLY A 335 3.33 1.82 11.82
N MET A 336 4.35 1.13 12.30
CA MET A 336 5.29 1.66 13.31
C MET A 336 6.05 2.89 12.83
N SER A 337 6.16 3.10 11.55
CA SER A 337 6.78 4.29 10.92
C SER A 337 5.78 5.42 10.67
N GLY A 338 4.58 5.38 11.27
CA GLY A 338 3.55 6.41 11.19
C GLY A 338 2.63 6.30 9.97
N VAL A 339 2.84 5.34 9.07
CA VAL A 339 2.01 5.13 7.88
C VAL A 339 0.94 4.09 8.19
N GLY A 340 -0.17 4.53 8.78
CA GLY A 340 -1.23 3.64 9.23
C GLY A 340 -2.23 3.21 8.15
N ASN A 341 -2.37 3.98 7.06
CA ASN A 341 -3.19 3.61 5.91
C ASN A 341 -2.33 2.85 4.88
N TRP A 342 -2.44 1.55 4.91
CA TRP A 342 -1.62 0.64 4.12
C TRP A 342 -2.47 -0.48 3.51
N THR A 343 -2.05 -0.96 2.34
CA THR A 343 -2.69 -2.07 1.63
C THR A 343 -1.67 -2.98 0.93
N HIS A 344 -2.13 -4.11 0.46
CA HIS A 344 -1.39 -5.07 -0.36
C HIS A 344 -2.36 -5.79 -1.30
N CYS A 345 -1.85 -6.44 -2.34
CA CYS A 345 -2.65 -7.33 -3.18
C CYS A 345 -2.93 -8.64 -2.44
N MET A 346 -4.20 -8.92 -2.14
CA MET A 346 -4.60 -10.21 -1.57
C MET A 346 -4.31 -11.35 -2.56
N GLY A 347 -3.50 -12.31 -2.14
CA GLY A 347 -2.99 -13.38 -3.00
C GLY A 347 -1.64 -13.09 -3.67
N GLY A 348 -1.04 -11.92 -3.43
CA GLY A 348 0.17 -11.43 -4.09
C GLY A 348 -0.13 -10.62 -5.34
N PHE A 349 0.86 -10.07 -6.01
CA PHE A 349 0.70 -9.25 -7.20
C PHE A 349 1.24 -9.94 -8.47
N GLU A 350 2.52 -10.36 -8.45
CA GLU A 350 3.15 -11.07 -9.56
C GLU A 350 2.98 -12.58 -9.40
N GLN A 351 2.53 -13.27 -10.45
CA GLN A 351 2.42 -14.73 -10.43
C GLN A 351 3.61 -15.38 -11.13
N TYR A 352 4.33 -16.17 -10.38
CA TYR A 352 5.46 -16.96 -10.89
C TYR A 352 5.20 -18.47 -10.93
N SER A 353 4.13 -18.93 -10.29
CA SER A 353 3.73 -20.33 -10.18
C SER A 353 2.24 -20.51 -10.53
N PRO A 354 1.77 -21.74 -10.75
CA PRO A 354 0.35 -22.04 -10.92
C PRO A 354 -0.50 -21.52 -9.73
N TYR A 355 -1.79 -21.31 -9.96
CA TYR A 355 -2.73 -20.89 -8.93
C TYR A 355 -2.67 -21.81 -7.70
N ASP A 356 -2.55 -21.21 -6.54
CA ASP A 356 -2.60 -21.88 -5.24
C ASP A 356 -3.82 -21.36 -4.48
N THR A 357 -4.89 -22.17 -4.48
CA THR A 357 -6.16 -21.82 -3.85
C THR A 357 -6.02 -21.64 -2.34
N GLU A 358 -5.17 -22.45 -1.67
CA GLU A 358 -4.93 -22.30 -0.25
C GLU A 358 -4.22 -20.97 0.06
N LEU A 359 -3.17 -20.64 -0.68
CA LEU A 359 -2.46 -19.37 -0.52
C LEU A 359 -3.41 -18.18 -0.68
N TYR A 360 -4.19 -18.17 -1.76
CA TYR A 360 -5.18 -17.12 -2.00
C TYR A 360 -6.18 -17.01 -0.84
N THR A 361 -6.76 -18.13 -0.41
CA THR A 361 -7.71 -18.19 0.69
C THR A 361 -7.13 -17.61 1.99
N ARG A 362 -5.91 -18.04 2.37
CA ARG A 362 -5.23 -17.54 3.57
C ARG A 362 -4.85 -16.07 3.48
N TRP A 363 -4.45 -15.64 2.30
CA TRP A 363 -4.09 -14.23 2.08
C TRP A 363 -5.32 -13.31 2.10
N VAL A 364 -6.46 -13.76 1.58
CA VAL A 364 -7.75 -13.06 1.69
C VAL A 364 -8.17 -12.92 3.16
N GLN A 365 -8.07 -13.99 3.95
CA GLN A 365 -8.34 -13.96 5.38
C GLN A 365 -7.52 -12.86 6.09
N PHE A 366 -6.24 -12.77 5.80
CA PHE A 366 -5.38 -11.68 6.30
C PHE A 366 -5.79 -10.32 5.74
N GLY A 367 -6.00 -10.22 4.44
CA GLY A 367 -6.25 -8.93 3.76
C GLY A 367 -7.52 -8.24 4.22
N MET A 368 -8.52 -8.99 4.63
CA MET A 368 -9.76 -8.42 5.17
C MET A 368 -9.58 -7.80 6.56
N PHE A 369 -8.51 -8.14 7.28
CA PHE A 369 -8.06 -7.51 8.52
C PHE A 369 -6.83 -6.61 8.32
N SER A 370 -6.66 -6.07 7.12
CA SER A 370 -5.69 -4.99 6.83
C SER A 370 -6.36 -3.61 6.89
N PRO A 371 -5.62 -2.53 7.12
CA PRO A 371 -6.22 -1.18 7.16
C PRO A 371 -7.06 -0.87 5.93
N ILE A 372 -6.53 -1.15 4.74
CA ILE A 372 -7.25 -1.07 3.46
C ILE A 372 -7.26 -2.48 2.83
N ALA A 373 -8.42 -2.98 2.49
CA ALA A 373 -8.56 -4.26 1.80
C ALA A 373 -8.56 -4.05 0.28
N MET A 374 -7.71 -4.77 -0.44
CA MET A 374 -7.58 -4.63 -1.89
C MET A 374 -7.37 -5.98 -2.57
N VAL A 375 -8.14 -6.23 -3.62
CA VAL A 375 -7.94 -7.36 -4.52
C VAL A 375 -7.46 -6.85 -5.87
N PHE A 376 -6.30 -7.33 -6.30
CA PHE A 376 -5.66 -6.98 -7.55
C PHE A 376 -4.47 -7.90 -7.84
N GLY A 377 -4.13 -8.11 -9.10
CA GLY A 377 -2.92 -8.84 -9.52
C GLY A 377 -2.53 -8.54 -10.96
N MET A 378 -1.30 -8.89 -11.33
CA MET A 378 -0.69 -8.67 -12.63
C MET A 378 -0.74 -9.92 -13.53
N ASP A 379 -0.48 -9.75 -14.82
CA ASP A 379 -0.20 -10.79 -15.82
C ASP A 379 -1.32 -11.79 -16.13
N HIS A 380 -2.49 -11.65 -15.51
CA HIS A 380 -3.63 -12.49 -15.84
C HIS A 380 -4.93 -11.65 -15.85
N PRO A 381 -5.77 -11.73 -16.90
CA PRO A 381 -6.94 -10.86 -17.04
C PRO A 381 -7.96 -10.98 -15.91
N ARG A 382 -7.97 -12.09 -15.20
CA ARG A 382 -8.89 -12.41 -14.10
C ARG A 382 -8.16 -12.77 -12.83
N TYR A 383 -6.99 -12.18 -12.67
CA TYR A 383 -6.14 -12.48 -11.57
C TYR A 383 -6.73 -11.95 -10.28
N HIS A 384 -6.77 -12.77 -9.27
CA HIS A 384 -7.31 -12.46 -7.97
C HIS A 384 -8.82 -12.18 -7.92
N GLU A 385 -9.54 -12.25 -9.03
CA GLU A 385 -10.99 -12.33 -8.96
C GLU A 385 -11.38 -13.65 -8.25
N PRO A 386 -12.20 -13.60 -7.17
CA PRO A 386 -12.33 -14.73 -6.25
C PRO A 386 -12.84 -16.04 -6.87
N TRP A 387 -13.66 -15.96 -7.91
CA TRP A 387 -14.14 -17.13 -8.65
C TRP A 387 -13.05 -17.84 -9.46
N THR A 388 -11.93 -17.20 -9.73
CA THR A 388 -10.80 -17.79 -10.47
C THR A 388 -10.15 -18.95 -9.70
N TYR A 389 -10.22 -18.88 -8.38
CA TYR A 389 -9.62 -19.87 -7.46
C TYR A 389 -10.58 -20.98 -7.03
N GLY A 390 -11.78 -21.01 -7.62
CA GLY A 390 -12.78 -22.04 -7.35
C GLY A 390 -13.84 -21.64 -6.31
N PRO A 391 -14.88 -22.48 -6.16
CA PRO A 391 -16.05 -22.15 -5.35
C PRO A 391 -15.75 -21.99 -3.85
N GLU A 392 -14.80 -22.75 -3.32
CA GLU A 392 -14.40 -22.65 -1.91
C GLU A 392 -13.69 -21.34 -1.61
N ALA A 393 -12.81 -20.90 -2.53
CA ALA A 393 -12.14 -19.60 -2.40
C ALA A 393 -13.14 -18.44 -2.50
N LEU A 394 -14.11 -18.54 -3.42
CA LEU A 394 -15.18 -17.54 -3.54
C LEU A 394 -16.02 -17.50 -2.26
N ALA A 395 -16.43 -18.63 -1.71
CA ALA A 395 -17.20 -18.69 -0.47
C ALA A 395 -16.42 -18.09 0.72
N ASN A 396 -15.14 -18.40 0.81
CA ASN A 396 -14.25 -17.80 1.82
C ASN A 396 -14.15 -16.27 1.63
N PHE A 397 -13.98 -15.81 0.40
CA PHE A 397 -13.90 -14.38 0.08
C PHE A 397 -15.18 -13.66 0.54
N ILE A 398 -16.35 -14.17 0.17
CA ILE A 398 -17.65 -13.60 0.55
C ILE A 398 -17.80 -13.57 2.08
N LYS A 399 -17.43 -14.65 2.78
CA LYS A 399 -17.48 -14.73 4.26
C LYS A 399 -16.68 -13.58 4.89
N TYR A 400 -15.40 -13.44 4.54
CA TYR A 400 -14.51 -12.49 5.20
C TYR A 400 -14.73 -11.05 4.73
N ASP A 401 -15.14 -10.84 3.49
CA ASP A 401 -15.52 -9.53 3.00
C ASP A 401 -16.81 -9.03 3.67
N SER A 402 -17.83 -9.88 3.79
CA SER A 402 -19.05 -9.56 4.54
C SER A 402 -18.76 -9.25 6.01
N LEU A 403 -17.86 -10.00 6.64
CA LEU A 403 -17.38 -9.72 7.99
C LEU A 403 -16.71 -8.34 8.06
N ARG A 404 -15.83 -8.00 7.10
CA ARG A 404 -15.22 -6.68 7.03
C ARG A 404 -16.25 -5.58 6.96
N TYR A 405 -17.30 -5.73 6.13
CA TYR A 405 -18.38 -4.74 6.03
C TYR A 405 -19.16 -4.60 7.33
N THR A 406 -19.36 -5.69 8.07
CA THR A 406 -19.94 -5.65 9.42
C THR A 406 -19.04 -4.89 10.40
N LEU A 407 -17.71 -5.00 10.25
CA LEU A 407 -16.73 -4.32 11.07
C LEU A 407 -16.44 -2.87 10.65
N ILE A 408 -17.02 -2.34 9.57
CA ILE A 408 -16.74 -0.96 9.13
C ILE A 408 -16.92 0.08 10.25
N PRO A 409 -17.92 0.03 11.13
CA PRO A 409 -18.00 0.98 12.25
C PRO A 409 -16.77 0.93 13.16
N TYR A 410 -16.27 -0.26 13.47
CA TYR A 410 -15.06 -0.48 14.25
C TYR A 410 -13.81 0.04 13.49
N ILE A 411 -13.67 -0.35 12.23
CA ILE A 411 -12.55 0.06 11.35
C ILE A 411 -12.52 1.58 11.21
N TYR A 412 -13.66 2.22 10.97
CA TYR A 412 -13.75 3.67 10.80
C TYR A 412 -13.46 4.44 12.10
N SER A 413 -13.86 3.88 13.25
CA SER A 413 -13.51 4.44 14.56
C SER A 413 -11.99 4.41 14.80
N ASN A 414 -11.32 3.32 14.39
CA ASN A 414 -9.86 3.22 14.47
C ASN A 414 -9.16 4.12 13.45
N ALA A 415 -9.74 4.31 12.25
CA ALA A 415 -9.23 5.30 11.30
C ALA A 415 -9.31 6.74 11.87
N TYR A 416 -10.31 7.02 12.72
CA TYR A 416 -10.37 8.29 13.44
C TYR A 416 -9.27 8.41 14.51
N GLN A 417 -8.91 7.31 15.21
CA GLN A 417 -7.76 7.30 16.13
C GLN A 417 -6.45 7.55 15.37
N LEU A 418 -6.26 6.93 14.21
CA LEU A 418 -5.11 7.20 13.36
C LEU A 418 -5.02 8.68 12.98
N TYR A 419 -6.13 9.29 12.59
CA TYR A 419 -6.18 10.73 12.28
C TYR A 419 -5.85 11.62 13.49
N LYS A 420 -6.31 11.27 14.69
CA LYS A 420 -6.15 12.07 15.90
C LYS A 420 -4.80 11.87 16.58
N THR A 421 -4.37 10.63 16.73
CA THR A 421 -3.24 10.25 17.58
C THR A 421 -2.17 9.45 16.83
N ALA A 422 -2.30 9.35 15.51
CA ALA A 422 -1.44 8.52 14.67
C ALA A 422 -1.35 7.03 15.07
N ARG A 423 -2.26 6.53 15.92
CA ARG A 423 -2.32 5.11 16.27
C ARG A 423 -2.72 4.29 15.05
N PRO A 424 -1.82 3.42 14.53
CA PRO A 424 -2.16 2.57 13.40
C PRO A 424 -3.23 1.54 13.79
N MET A 425 -4.05 1.14 12.82
CA MET A 425 -5.04 0.08 13.04
C MET A 425 -4.39 -1.30 13.15
N MET A 426 -3.33 -1.55 12.39
CA MET A 426 -2.57 -2.78 12.38
C MET A 426 -1.27 -2.56 13.14
N THR A 427 -1.13 -3.16 14.32
CA THR A 427 0.03 -2.95 15.19
C THR A 427 0.64 -4.27 15.67
N PRO A 428 1.98 -4.38 15.72
CA PRO A 428 2.62 -5.53 16.33
C PRO A 428 2.35 -5.55 17.83
N LEU A 429 2.27 -6.74 18.43
CA LEU A 429 1.96 -6.90 19.85
C LEU A 429 2.90 -6.15 20.78
N VAL A 430 4.15 -5.94 20.38
CA VAL A 430 5.13 -5.18 21.19
C VAL A 430 4.71 -3.72 21.43
N MET A 431 3.87 -3.13 20.58
CA MET A 431 3.40 -1.76 20.81
C MET A 431 2.41 -1.68 21.98
N ASP A 432 1.58 -2.70 22.17
CA ASP A 432 0.61 -2.78 23.27
C ASP A 432 1.19 -3.46 24.51
N TYR A 433 2.18 -4.34 24.35
CA TYR A 433 2.80 -5.12 25.41
C TYR A 433 4.34 -4.98 25.42
N PRO A 434 4.90 -3.76 25.56
CA PRO A 434 6.34 -3.50 25.40
C PRO A 434 7.21 -4.12 26.51
N GLN A 435 6.60 -4.55 27.63
CA GLN A 435 7.30 -5.22 28.75
C GLN A 435 7.28 -6.74 28.62
N ASP A 436 6.59 -7.29 27.64
CA ASP A 436 6.51 -8.73 27.40
C ASP A 436 7.42 -9.12 26.24
N GLU A 437 8.60 -9.64 26.57
CA GLU A 437 9.64 -9.99 25.57
C GLU A 437 9.16 -11.05 24.55
N ASN A 438 8.16 -11.88 24.90
CA ASN A 438 7.57 -12.83 23.96
C ASN A 438 6.93 -12.15 22.76
N THR A 439 6.53 -10.88 22.89
CA THR A 439 5.88 -10.12 21.81
C THR A 439 6.85 -9.51 20.78
N TYR A 440 8.15 -9.42 21.08
CA TYR A 440 9.13 -8.67 20.30
C TYR A 440 9.35 -9.22 18.89
N GLN A 441 9.23 -10.53 18.72
CA GLN A 441 9.48 -11.21 17.46
C GLN A 441 8.24 -11.86 16.85
N LEU A 442 7.06 -11.63 17.43
CA LEU A 442 5.82 -12.20 16.92
C LEU A 442 5.34 -11.41 15.67
N THR A 443 5.55 -11.99 14.50
CA THR A 443 5.20 -11.41 13.21
C THR A 443 3.96 -12.02 12.57
N ARG A 444 3.46 -13.13 13.14
CA ARG A 444 2.26 -13.87 12.69
C ARG A 444 1.05 -13.62 13.58
N GLN A 445 1.14 -12.61 14.42
CA GLN A 445 0.09 -12.14 15.31
C GLN A 445 0.19 -10.63 15.41
N TYR A 446 -0.94 -9.95 15.35
CA TYR A 446 -0.97 -8.50 15.47
C TYR A 446 -2.31 -8.02 16.00
N MET A 447 -2.35 -6.81 16.55
CA MET A 447 -3.60 -6.18 16.91
C MET A 447 -4.21 -5.47 15.70
N PHE A 448 -5.48 -5.71 15.44
CA PHE A 448 -6.31 -4.97 14.50
C PHE A 448 -7.23 -4.05 15.29
N GLY A 449 -6.81 -2.81 15.48
CA GLY A 449 -7.34 -1.92 16.49
C GLY A 449 -7.03 -2.42 17.92
N PRO A 450 -7.63 -1.84 18.96
CA PRO A 450 -7.27 -2.16 20.36
C PRO A 450 -7.87 -3.46 20.89
N TRP A 451 -8.82 -4.09 20.17
CA TRP A 451 -9.65 -5.15 20.75
C TRP A 451 -9.60 -6.48 20.01
N MET A 452 -9.00 -6.56 18.84
CA MET A 452 -8.94 -7.79 18.05
C MET A 452 -7.50 -8.19 17.79
N MET A 453 -7.13 -9.41 18.16
CA MET A 453 -5.87 -10.02 17.77
C MET A 453 -6.11 -10.92 16.55
N VAL A 454 -5.34 -10.73 15.49
CA VAL A 454 -5.41 -11.50 14.25
C VAL A 454 -4.17 -12.36 14.12
N CYS A 455 -4.37 -13.63 13.78
CA CYS A 455 -3.32 -14.64 13.72
C CYS A 455 -3.31 -15.31 12.33
N PRO A 456 -2.74 -14.70 11.29
CA PRO A 456 -2.73 -15.25 9.93
C PRO A 456 -2.02 -16.59 9.86
N VAL A 457 -2.57 -17.51 9.08
CA VAL A 457 -1.96 -18.81 8.79
C VAL A 457 -1.05 -18.68 7.58
N THR A 458 0.25 -18.65 7.80
CA THR A 458 1.26 -18.36 6.76
C THR A 458 2.04 -19.60 6.30
N THR A 459 1.64 -20.78 6.73
CA THR A 459 2.30 -22.05 6.37
C THR A 459 1.35 -22.92 5.54
N LYS A 460 1.79 -23.35 4.36
CA LYS A 460 1.03 -24.23 3.49
C LYS A 460 0.70 -25.55 4.18
N GLY A 461 -0.55 -25.99 4.07
CA GLY A 461 -1.02 -27.27 4.62
C GLY A 461 -1.01 -27.33 6.16
N ALA A 462 -0.91 -26.21 6.86
CA ALA A 462 -0.91 -26.20 8.31
C ALA A 462 -2.24 -26.70 8.88
N LEU A 463 -2.17 -27.70 9.76
CA LEU A 463 -3.33 -28.28 10.46
C LEU A 463 -3.51 -27.70 11.86
N SER A 464 -2.50 -27.01 12.38
CA SER A 464 -2.54 -26.35 13.68
C SER A 464 -1.67 -25.08 13.67
N GLN A 465 -1.97 -24.16 14.59
CA GLN A 465 -1.19 -22.96 14.82
C GLN A 465 -1.01 -22.73 16.31
N HIS A 466 0.21 -22.34 16.71
CA HIS A 466 0.50 -21.88 18.04
C HIS A 466 0.27 -20.38 18.13
N VAL A 467 -0.51 -19.96 19.11
CA VAL A 467 -0.84 -18.55 19.36
C VAL A 467 -0.36 -18.19 20.77
N TYR A 468 0.37 -17.09 20.89
CA TYR A 468 0.71 -16.49 22.15
C TYR A 468 -0.37 -15.49 22.57
N PHE A 469 -0.86 -15.63 23.78
CA PHE A 469 -1.78 -14.69 24.41
C PHE A 469 -1.00 -13.79 25.36
N PRO A 470 -0.82 -12.48 25.06
CA PRO A 470 -0.29 -11.53 26.03
C PRO A 470 -1.17 -11.43 27.26
N GLY A 471 -0.69 -10.72 28.30
CA GLY A 471 -1.45 -10.58 29.54
C GLY A 471 -2.85 -10.00 29.33
N GLY A 472 -3.86 -10.56 30.00
CA GLY A 472 -5.26 -10.17 29.90
C GLY A 472 -6.19 -11.37 29.72
N GLU A 473 -7.44 -11.11 29.42
CA GLU A 473 -8.44 -12.12 29.07
C GLU A 473 -8.75 -11.99 27.58
N TRP A 474 -8.85 -13.12 26.91
CA TRP A 474 -9.06 -13.22 25.47
C TRP A 474 -10.27 -14.08 25.17
N PHE A 475 -10.97 -13.78 24.11
CA PHE A 475 -12.15 -14.52 23.70
C PHE A 475 -12.07 -14.83 22.19
N ASP A 476 -12.29 -16.07 21.83
CA ASP A 476 -12.42 -16.43 20.42
C ASP A 476 -13.61 -15.70 19.81
N TYR A 477 -13.38 -15.03 18.69
CA TYR A 477 -14.39 -14.18 18.05
C TYR A 477 -15.61 -14.95 17.52
N GLU A 478 -15.40 -16.18 17.04
CA GLU A 478 -16.48 -16.99 16.47
C GLU A 478 -17.23 -17.80 17.56
N THR A 479 -16.52 -18.32 18.55
CA THR A 479 -17.10 -19.25 19.55
C THR A 479 -17.42 -18.62 20.89
N GLY A 480 -16.75 -17.49 21.22
CA GLY A 480 -16.81 -16.88 22.55
C GLY A 480 -16.05 -17.65 23.63
N GLU A 481 -15.26 -18.67 23.26
CA GLU A 481 -14.42 -19.39 24.22
C GLU A 481 -13.38 -18.48 24.85
N ARG A 482 -13.24 -18.56 26.20
CA ARG A 482 -12.34 -17.70 26.98
C ARG A 482 -10.96 -18.33 27.11
N TYR A 483 -9.93 -17.51 26.95
CA TYR A 483 -8.53 -17.86 27.18
C TYR A 483 -7.87 -16.88 28.13
N GLU A 484 -7.02 -17.40 29.03
CA GLU A 484 -6.18 -16.59 29.88
C GLU A 484 -4.90 -16.18 29.14
N GLY A 485 -4.39 -14.98 29.45
CA GLY A 485 -3.14 -14.49 28.89
C GLY A 485 -1.88 -15.11 29.49
N ARG A 486 -0.71 -14.66 29.00
CA ARG A 486 0.65 -15.09 29.35
C ARG A 486 0.91 -16.57 29.06
N GLN A 487 0.34 -17.11 27.99
CA GLN A 487 0.52 -18.51 27.60
C GLN A 487 0.45 -18.71 26.09
N TYR A 488 1.02 -19.82 25.66
CA TYR A 488 0.82 -20.34 24.30
C TYR A 488 -0.30 -21.37 24.30
N LYS A 489 -1.13 -21.32 23.27
CA LYS A 489 -2.11 -22.37 22.96
C LYS A 489 -2.00 -22.84 21.52
N SER A 490 -2.36 -24.09 21.30
CA SER A 490 -2.43 -24.69 19.94
C SER A 490 -3.88 -24.78 19.51
N PHE A 491 -4.14 -24.29 18.32
CA PHE A 491 -5.44 -24.33 17.69
C PHE A 491 -5.41 -25.26 16.47
N LEU A 492 -6.42 -26.13 16.36
CA LEU A 492 -6.63 -26.89 15.15
C LEU A 492 -7.23 -25.97 14.08
N LEU A 493 -6.63 -25.96 12.92
CA LEU A 493 -7.04 -25.09 11.82
C LEU A 493 -8.07 -25.80 10.94
N ARG A 494 -9.17 -25.12 10.69
CA ARG A 494 -10.09 -25.48 9.61
C ARG A 494 -9.70 -24.66 8.38
N TRP A 495 -9.86 -25.24 7.21
CA TRP A 495 -9.40 -24.64 5.95
C TRP A 495 -9.99 -23.23 5.68
N MET A 496 -11.19 -22.97 6.18
CA MET A 496 -11.92 -21.72 5.98
C MET A 496 -11.92 -20.78 7.22
N CYS A 497 -11.07 -21.02 8.21
CA CYS A 497 -11.06 -20.20 9.43
C CYS A 497 -9.72 -19.45 9.55
N CYS A 498 -9.79 -18.14 9.76
CA CYS A 498 -8.73 -17.33 10.37
C CYS A 498 -8.97 -17.32 11.89
N LEU A 499 -7.91 -17.36 12.68
CA LEU A 499 -8.03 -17.13 14.11
C LEU A 499 -8.09 -15.59 14.33
N SER A 500 -9.24 -15.10 14.75
CA SER A 500 -9.41 -13.78 15.32
C SER A 500 -9.88 -13.94 16.76
N ILE A 501 -9.19 -13.30 17.67
CA ILE A 501 -9.36 -13.46 19.12
C ILE A 501 -9.45 -12.08 19.77
#